data_4ff7fad62a50bb8036f18fa9aae8cd66
#
_entry.id   4ff7fad62a50bb8036f18fa9aae8cd66
#
_cell.length_a   1.000
_cell.length_b   1.000
_cell.length_c   1.000
_cell.angle_alpha   90.00
_cell.angle_beta   90.00
_cell.angle_gamma   90.00
#
_symmetry.space_group_name_H-M   'P 1'
#
loop_
_entity.id
_entity.type
_entity.pdbx_description
1 polymer ?
#
loop_
_entity_poly.entity_id
_entity_poly.type
_entity_poly.pdbx_seq_one_letter_code
_entity_poly.pdbx_strand_id
1 'polypeptide(L)'
;MCVFNLIALALLLHAQLGSSFILSCYFTNWAQYRPPPTIYMPNDIDPCLCTHLLYAFATIKNNQLSTYEWNDVELYSQFNGLKNKNGNLKTLLSVGGWNFGSTGFSQMVLSPTNRQTFINSVISFLRKYEFDGLDIDWEYPANRGGSPEDKQYYSVFLEEMRAAFEKEAKQTNRARLLMSAAVSAGKDTIDSAYQIPKLGQALDMINVMTYDFHGSWDPMTGECSPLFRGPEDQGGFIYFNVDYAMNYWKSQGAPAEKLIVGFPTYGNTFTLRNPADHGVGAPIAGAGTPGKYTQEAGELAYFEICGFLKDGATEVWNQAQDVPYAYKGNQWVGYDNRKSFQIKVDWLTKSNYGGAMVWTIDMDDYLGTFCNQGKYPLINVLKKGLNLDQHNPWKQLWRQLWRKLQRGHQWHEQRVLRWKEPVLQLQQWRDLLWKMCCWAGL
;
A
#
# COMPACT_ATOMS: atom_id res chain seq x y z
N MET A 1 44.76 -19.10 5.73
CA MET A 1 43.41 -19.70 5.62
C MET A 1 42.34 -18.95 6.42
N CYS A 2 42.53 -18.53 7.69
CA CYS A 2 41.52 -17.86 8.48
C CYS A 2 41.06 -16.50 7.94
N VAL A 3 41.93 -15.69 7.34
CA VAL A 3 41.57 -14.33 6.85
C VAL A 3 40.70 -14.42 5.57
N PHE A 4 40.93 -15.38 4.69
CA PHE A 4 40.09 -15.62 3.51
C PHE A 4 38.66 -16.06 3.86
N ASN A 5 38.53 -16.89 4.91
CA ASN A 5 37.21 -17.31 5.39
C ASN A 5 36.43 -16.18 6.07
N LEU A 6 37.09 -15.24 6.76
CA LEU A 6 36.45 -14.06 7.35
C LEU A 6 36.01 -13.04 6.29
N ILE A 7 36.81 -12.88 5.24
CA ILE A 7 36.41 -11.98 4.11
C ILE A 7 35.27 -12.61 3.30
N ALA A 8 35.30 -13.90 3.03
CA ALA A 8 34.21 -14.62 2.39
C ALA A 8 32.92 -14.60 3.24
N LEU A 9 33.03 -14.73 4.56
CA LEU A 9 31.88 -14.62 5.48
C LEU A 9 31.35 -13.19 5.56
N ALA A 10 32.23 -12.17 5.54
CA ALA A 10 31.84 -10.76 5.49
C ALA A 10 31.19 -10.41 4.14
N LEU A 11 31.67 -10.94 3.03
CA LEU A 11 31.07 -10.77 1.70
C LEU A 11 29.74 -11.50 1.58
N LEU A 12 29.59 -12.68 2.19
CA LEU A 12 28.32 -13.42 2.27
C LEU A 12 27.33 -12.71 3.19
N LEU A 13 27.78 -12.11 4.29
CA LEU A 13 26.94 -11.27 5.16
C LEU A 13 26.53 -9.96 4.48
N HIS A 14 27.39 -9.36 3.64
CA HIS A 14 27.04 -8.18 2.83
C HIS A 14 26.13 -8.53 1.67
N ALA A 15 26.23 -9.71 1.08
CA ALA A 15 25.31 -10.18 0.03
C ALA A 15 23.91 -10.54 0.57
N GLN A 16 23.75 -10.70 1.89
CA GLN A 16 22.44 -10.88 2.54
C GLN A 16 21.78 -9.58 3.02
N LEU A 17 22.43 -8.43 2.79
CA LEU A 17 21.80 -7.12 2.86
C LEU A 17 21.09 -6.80 1.52
N GLY A 18 20.39 -7.78 0.96
CA GLY A 18 19.39 -7.54 -0.07
C GLY A 18 18.36 -6.57 0.51
N SER A 19 18.06 -5.46 -0.18
CA SER A 19 17.02 -4.52 0.23
C SER A 19 15.73 -5.31 0.51
N SER A 20 15.25 -5.23 1.75
CA SER A 20 13.98 -5.84 2.10
C SER A 20 12.89 -5.15 1.29
N PHE A 21 12.03 -5.93 0.63
CA PHE A 21 10.88 -5.37 -0.06
C PHE A 21 10.04 -4.50 0.87
N ILE A 22 9.46 -3.47 0.32
CA ILE A 22 8.52 -2.58 1.01
C ILE A 22 7.09 -3.12 0.79
N LEU A 23 6.31 -3.19 1.85
CA LEU A 23 4.86 -3.32 1.81
C LEU A 23 4.29 -2.08 2.49
N SER A 24 3.82 -1.15 1.67
CA SER A 24 3.26 0.14 2.06
C SER A 24 1.74 0.07 2.02
N CYS A 25 1.05 0.41 3.10
CA CYS A 25 -0.40 0.28 3.19
C CYS A 25 -1.03 1.59 3.65
N TYR A 26 -2.02 2.09 2.89
CA TYR A 26 -2.77 3.28 3.26
C TYR A 26 -3.89 2.94 4.24
N PHE A 27 -3.98 3.73 5.30
CA PHE A 27 -5.11 3.83 6.21
C PHE A 27 -5.90 5.09 5.89
N THR A 28 -7.23 5.01 5.81
CA THR A 28 -8.08 6.14 5.50
C THR A 28 -8.81 6.65 6.74
N ASN A 29 -8.66 7.94 7.08
CA ASN A 29 -9.25 8.51 8.29
C ASN A 29 -10.79 8.61 8.23
N TRP A 30 -11.39 8.51 7.03
CA TRP A 30 -12.85 8.48 6.86
C TRP A 30 -13.48 7.10 6.98
N ALA A 31 -12.69 6.01 7.06
CA ALA A 31 -13.23 4.68 7.31
C ALA A 31 -13.90 4.55 8.70
N GLN A 32 -13.66 5.50 9.60
CA GLN A 32 -14.36 5.65 10.87
C GLN A 32 -15.87 5.91 10.71
N TYR A 33 -16.32 6.41 9.56
CA TYR A 33 -17.73 6.77 9.32
C TYR A 33 -18.55 5.67 8.63
N ARG A 34 -17.92 4.54 8.29
CA ARG A 34 -18.63 3.41 7.69
C ARG A 34 -19.68 2.82 8.62
N PRO A 35 -20.78 2.25 8.10
CA PRO A 35 -21.74 1.51 8.91
C PRO A 35 -21.10 0.31 9.61
N PRO A 36 -21.51 -0.02 10.85
CA PRO A 36 -21.08 -1.27 11.50
C PRO A 36 -21.42 -2.51 10.65
N PRO A 37 -20.58 -3.55 10.66
CA PRO A 37 -19.37 -3.74 11.48
C PRO A 37 -18.07 -3.21 10.83
N THR A 38 -18.15 -2.42 9.76
CA THR A 38 -17.01 -2.04 8.91
C THR A 38 -16.38 -0.70 9.26
N ILE A 39 -16.66 -0.18 10.46
CA ILE A 39 -15.90 0.94 11.05
C ILE A 39 -14.45 0.48 11.22
N TYR A 40 -13.51 1.28 10.74
CA TYR A 40 -12.09 0.97 10.84
C TYR A 40 -11.29 2.11 11.46
N MET A 41 -10.54 1.80 12.50
CA MET A 41 -9.78 2.74 13.31
C MET A 41 -8.31 2.31 13.38
N PRO A 42 -7.36 3.20 13.73
CA PRO A 42 -5.95 2.83 13.85
C PRO A 42 -5.70 1.63 14.78
N ASN A 43 -6.52 1.46 15.82
CA ASN A 43 -6.40 0.34 16.76
C ASN A 43 -6.81 -1.02 16.17
N ASP A 44 -7.51 -1.05 15.03
CA ASP A 44 -7.89 -2.27 14.31
C ASP A 44 -6.76 -2.80 13.43
N ILE A 45 -5.74 -1.98 13.18
CA ILE A 45 -4.59 -2.33 12.34
C ILE A 45 -3.71 -3.37 13.03
N ASP A 46 -3.40 -4.47 12.34
CA ASP A 46 -2.31 -5.35 12.74
C ASP A 46 -0.96 -4.67 12.47
N PRO A 47 -0.19 -4.28 13.51
CA PRO A 47 1.06 -3.54 13.35
C PRO A 47 2.17 -4.34 12.64
N CYS A 48 1.98 -5.64 12.48
CA CYS A 48 2.93 -6.53 11.80
C CYS A 48 2.51 -6.87 10.35
N LEU A 49 1.40 -6.31 9.85
CA LEU A 49 0.87 -6.61 8.53
C LEU A 49 1.72 -5.99 7.41
N CYS A 50 2.07 -4.71 7.55
CA CYS A 50 2.81 -3.93 6.56
C CYS A 50 4.14 -3.43 7.15
N THR A 51 5.13 -3.09 6.29
CA THR A 51 6.39 -2.47 6.72
C THR A 51 6.25 -0.96 6.93
N HIS A 52 5.38 -0.35 6.13
CA HIS A 52 5.06 1.07 6.15
C HIS A 52 3.55 1.25 6.19
N LEU A 53 3.08 2.14 7.06
CA LEU A 53 1.68 2.57 7.11
C LEU A 53 1.61 4.05 6.73
N LEU A 54 0.70 4.39 5.84
CA LEU A 54 0.47 5.75 5.37
C LEU A 54 -0.91 6.22 5.85
N TYR A 55 -0.94 7.32 6.59
CA TYR A 55 -2.18 7.90 7.11
C TYR A 55 -2.78 8.88 6.10
N ALA A 56 -3.87 8.56 5.49
CA ALA A 56 -4.59 9.38 4.52
C ALA A 56 -5.85 10.02 5.16
N PHE A 57 -6.01 11.32 5.15
CA PHE A 57 -5.11 12.35 4.68
C PHE A 57 -4.98 13.51 5.67
N ALA A 58 -3.85 14.20 5.61
CA ALA A 58 -3.71 15.57 6.07
C ALA A 58 -4.05 16.54 4.92
N THR A 59 -4.11 17.84 5.21
CA THR A 59 -4.42 18.89 4.22
C THR A 59 -3.40 20.02 4.27
N ILE A 60 -3.49 20.96 3.32
CA ILE A 60 -2.71 22.20 3.29
C ILE A 60 -3.63 23.37 3.59
N LYS A 61 -3.30 24.16 4.61
CA LYS A 61 -3.98 25.42 4.94
C LYS A 61 -2.95 26.54 5.08
N ASN A 62 -3.14 27.64 4.34
CA ASN A 62 -2.19 28.79 4.35
C ASN A 62 -0.74 28.37 4.10
N ASN A 63 -0.50 27.51 3.12
CA ASN A 63 0.81 26.92 2.80
C ASN A 63 1.47 26.18 3.99
N GLN A 64 0.68 25.61 4.89
CA GLN A 64 1.18 24.79 6.02
C GLN A 64 0.43 23.47 6.07
N LEU A 65 1.14 22.42 6.50
CA LEU A 65 0.55 21.11 6.77
C LEU A 65 -0.44 21.22 7.95
N SER A 66 -1.63 20.66 7.78
CA SER A 66 -2.70 20.74 8.77
C SER A 66 -3.51 19.45 8.84
N THR A 67 -4.20 19.23 9.94
CA THR A 67 -5.19 18.16 10.08
C THR A 67 -6.37 18.38 9.12
N TYR A 68 -6.98 17.29 8.69
CA TYR A 68 -8.19 17.28 7.87
C TYR A 68 -9.43 16.99 8.72
N GLU A 69 -9.46 15.85 9.41
CA GLU A 69 -10.56 15.45 10.28
C GLU A 69 -10.46 16.09 11.68
N TRP A 70 -11.60 16.24 12.32
CA TRP A 70 -11.71 16.88 13.64
C TRP A 70 -10.94 16.15 14.75
N ASN A 71 -10.79 14.85 14.62
CA ASN A 71 -10.13 13.96 15.59
C ASN A 71 -8.76 13.43 15.15
N ASP A 72 -8.19 13.96 14.07
CA ASP A 72 -6.90 13.48 13.53
C ASP A 72 -5.78 13.44 14.58
N VAL A 73 -5.71 14.43 15.48
CA VAL A 73 -4.66 14.45 16.51
C VAL A 73 -4.73 13.24 17.44
N GLU A 74 -5.93 12.81 17.79
CA GLU A 74 -6.14 11.59 18.57
C GLU A 74 -5.78 10.34 17.74
N LEU A 75 -6.23 10.30 16.48
CA LEU A 75 -5.95 9.18 15.58
C LEU A 75 -4.46 9.06 15.26
N TYR A 76 -3.72 10.18 15.15
CA TYR A 76 -2.25 10.15 14.99
C TYR A 76 -1.55 9.49 16.19
N SER A 77 -2.02 9.77 17.40
CA SER A 77 -1.48 9.13 18.60
C SER A 77 -1.71 7.61 18.59
N GLN A 78 -2.91 7.17 18.23
CA GLN A 78 -3.25 5.74 18.11
C GLN A 78 -2.43 5.09 16.99
N PHE A 79 -2.33 5.73 15.82
CA PHE A 79 -1.63 5.23 14.64
C PHE A 79 -0.11 5.09 14.90
N ASN A 80 0.53 6.13 15.43
CA ASN A 80 1.95 6.10 15.77
C ASN A 80 2.24 5.20 16.99
N GLY A 81 1.25 5.01 17.87
CA GLY A 81 1.31 4.06 18.98
C GLY A 81 1.48 2.61 18.54
N LEU A 82 1.14 2.25 17.29
CA LEU A 82 1.39 0.93 16.72
C LEU A 82 2.89 0.57 16.71
N LYS A 83 3.78 1.56 16.63
CA LYS A 83 5.24 1.36 16.71
C LYS A 83 5.70 0.81 18.06
N ASN A 84 4.91 0.99 19.14
CA ASN A 84 5.18 0.36 20.44
C ASN A 84 4.97 -1.17 20.41
N LYS A 85 4.20 -1.67 19.44
CA LYS A 85 3.95 -3.10 19.23
C LYS A 85 4.89 -3.70 18.16
N ASN A 86 5.37 -2.87 17.22
CA ASN A 86 6.33 -3.22 16.18
C ASN A 86 7.33 -2.08 15.96
N GLY A 87 8.50 -2.17 16.58
CA GLY A 87 9.55 -1.14 16.49
C GLY A 87 10.14 -0.94 15.08
N ASN A 88 9.94 -1.91 14.17
CA ASN A 88 10.40 -1.80 12.78
C ASN A 88 9.39 -1.08 11.87
N LEU A 89 8.15 -0.90 12.33
CA LEU A 89 7.11 -0.23 11.57
C LEU A 89 7.49 1.23 11.30
N LYS A 90 7.31 1.68 10.06
CA LYS A 90 7.39 3.08 9.67
C LYS A 90 6.01 3.65 9.42
N THR A 91 5.79 4.88 9.86
CA THR A 91 4.53 5.58 9.66
C THR A 91 4.77 6.89 8.93
N LEU A 92 4.06 7.12 7.84
CA LEU A 92 4.10 8.36 7.07
C LEU A 92 2.74 9.04 7.14
N LEU A 93 2.75 10.37 7.11
CA LEU A 93 1.53 11.15 6.95
C LEU A 93 1.37 11.49 5.47
N SER A 94 0.25 11.08 4.86
CA SER A 94 -0.07 11.44 3.49
C SER A 94 -0.85 12.76 3.44
N VAL A 95 -0.51 13.62 2.49
CA VAL A 95 -1.17 14.91 2.27
C VAL A 95 -1.68 15.01 0.85
N GLY A 96 -2.94 15.43 0.69
CA GLY A 96 -3.58 15.61 -0.62
C GLY A 96 -4.73 14.66 -0.87
N GLY A 97 -4.57 13.79 -1.88
CA GLY A 97 -5.57 12.87 -2.39
C GLY A 97 -6.50 13.49 -3.43
N TRP A 98 -7.31 12.64 -4.08
CA TRP A 98 -8.18 13.03 -5.20
C TRP A 98 -9.06 14.24 -4.91
N ASN A 99 -9.71 14.26 -3.75
CA ASN A 99 -10.67 15.33 -3.39
C ASN A 99 -9.99 16.66 -3.06
N PHE A 100 -8.69 16.65 -2.71
CA PHE A 100 -7.94 17.89 -2.46
C PHE A 100 -7.64 18.66 -3.76
N GLY A 101 -7.44 17.94 -4.86
CA GLY A 101 -7.15 18.52 -6.18
C GLY A 101 -5.78 19.19 -6.27
N SER A 102 -5.60 20.04 -7.30
CA SER A 102 -4.29 20.66 -7.60
C SER A 102 -4.11 22.06 -7.04
N THR A 103 -5.18 22.84 -6.85
CA THR A 103 -5.10 24.28 -6.54
C THR A 103 -4.25 24.60 -5.31
N GLY A 104 -4.43 23.85 -4.22
CA GLY A 104 -3.68 24.06 -2.97
C GLY A 104 -2.18 23.74 -3.11
N PHE A 105 -1.87 22.69 -3.86
CA PHE A 105 -0.49 22.35 -4.18
C PHE A 105 0.17 23.36 -5.12
N SER A 106 -0.49 23.74 -6.22
CA SER A 106 0.03 24.73 -7.18
C SER A 106 0.36 26.06 -6.48
N GLN A 107 -0.52 26.51 -5.58
CA GLN A 107 -0.27 27.70 -4.78
C GLN A 107 0.94 27.53 -3.84
N MET A 108 1.05 26.38 -3.20
CA MET A 108 2.14 26.06 -2.27
C MET A 108 3.50 26.02 -2.99
N VAL A 109 3.59 25.38 -4.17
CA VAL A 109 4.86 25.25 -4.88
C VAL A 109 5.29 26.49 -5.66
N LEU A 110 4.39 27.48 -5.88
CA LEU A 110 4.56 28.60 -6.77
C LEU A 110 5.78 29.48 -6.41
N SER A 111 6.04 29.72 -5.13
CA SER A 111 7.13 30.58 -4.70
C SER A 111 8.08 29.91 -3.71
N PRO A 112 9.37 30.32 -3.67
CA PRO A 112 10.31 29.83 -2.66
C PRO A 112 9.80 30.06 -1.21
N THR A 113 9.14 31.18 -0.95
CA THR A 113 8.59 31.51 0.37
C THR A 113 7.50 30.54 0.78
N ASN A 114 6.57 30.23 -0.13
CA ASN A 114 5.48 29.28 0.13
C ASN A 114 6.02 27.89 0.38
N ARG A 115 6.95 27.41 -0.47
CA ARG A 115 7.60 26.10 -0.31
C ARG A 115 8.34 26.00 1.01
N GLN A 116 9.12 27.04 1.39
CA GLN A 116 9.85 27.03 2.65
C GLN A 116 8.89 27.06 3.87
N THR A 117 7.79 27.80 3.78
CA THR A 117 6.74 27.82 4.82
C THR A 117 6.16 26.42 5.00
N PHE A 118 5.83 25.74 3.91
CA PHE A 118 5.30 24.38 3.96
C PHE A 118 6.33 23.39 4.54
N ILE A 119 7.56 23.38 4.01
CA ILE A 119 8.63 22.47 4.45
C ILE A 119 8.90 22.62 5.96
N ASN A 120 8.98 23.86 6.47
CA ASN A 120 9.18 24.10 7.90
C ASN A 120 8.00 23.57 8.73
N SER A 121 6.77 23.77 8.25
CA SER A 121 5.58 23.26 8.92
C SER A 121 5.55 21.72 8.92
N VAL A 122 5.94 21.08 7.82
CA VAL A 122 6.04 19.61 7.70
C VAL A 122 7.00 19.05 8.74
N ILE A 123 8.22 19.56 8.83
CA ILE A 123 9.19 19.07 9.81
C ILE A 123 8.65 19.18 11.24
N SER A 124 8.11 20.35 11.59
CA SER A 124 7.56 20.57 12.94
C SER A 124 6.37 19.65 13.21
N PHE A 125 5.48 19.46 12.25
CA PHE A 125 4.28 18.65 12.38
C PHE A 125 4.62 17.15 12.53
N LEU A 126 5.46 16.63 11.65
CA LEU A 126 5.85 15.22 11.69
C LEU A 126 6.59 14.87 12.98
N ARG A 127 7.49 15.75 13.43
CA ARG A 127 8.22 15.55 14.68
C ARG A 127 7.32 15.62 15.90
N LYS A 128 6.34 16.55 15.89
CA LYS A 128 5.35 16.70 16.97
C LYS A 128 4.47 15.46 17.13
N TYR A 129 4.03 14.89 16.03
CA TYR A 129 3.10 13.75 16.04
C TYR A 129 3.80 12.39 15.81
N GLU A 130 5.13 12.37 15.83
CA GLU A 130 5.96 11.16 15.78
C GLU A 130 5.83 10.35 14.48
N PHE A 131 5.52 10.99 13.35
CA PHE A 131 5.62 10.35 12.04
C PHE A 131 7.07 10.21 11.59
N ASP A 132 7.36 9.13 10.84
CA ASP A 132 8.68 8.87 10.28
C ASP A 132 8.92 9.59 8.94
N GLY A 133 7.87 10.13 8.30
CA GLY A 133 7.98 10.81 7.02
C GLY A 133 6.68 11.40 6.51
N LEU A 134 6.80 12.02 5.32
CA LEU A 134 5.69 12.57 4.55
C LEU A 134 5.50 11.74 3.28
N ASP A 135 4.25 11.48 2.96
CA ASP A 135 3.80 11.01 1.65
C ASP A 135 3.04 12.14 0.95
N ILE A 136 3.31 12.36 -0.34
CA ILE A 136 2.69 13.44 -1.12
C ILE A 136 1.79 12.80 -2.16
N ASP A 137 0.50 13.04 -2.02
CA ASP A 137 -0.51 12.57 -2.94
C ASP A 137 -1.14 13.75 -3.71
N TRP A 138 -0.37 14.27 -4.68
CA TRP A 138 -0.82 15.34 -5.56
C TRP A 138 -1.35 14.77 -6.88
N GLU A 139 -2.67 14.85 -7.06
CA GLU A 139 -3.35 14.27 -8.21
C GLU A 139 -3.94 15.37 -9.12
N TYR A 140 -3.17 15.92 -10.06
CA TYR A 140 -1.77 15.68 -10.39
C TYR A 140 -1.08 17.00 -10.70
N PRO A 141 0.25 17.15 -10.56
CA PRO A 141 0.95 18.35 -11.00
C PRO A 141 0.65 18.66 -12.46
N ALA A 142 0.46 19.94 -12.80
CA ALA A 142 0.11 20.42 -14.13
C ALA A 142 -1.26 19.94 -14.68
N ASN A 143 -2.06 19.27 -13.88
CA ASN A 143 -3.37 18.72 -14.26
C ASN A 143 -4.45 19.17 -13.29
N ARG A 144 -5.73 18.95 -13.63
CA ARG A 144 -6.89 19.19 -12.77
C ARG A 144 -6.90 20.61 -12.18
N GLY A 145 -6.66 21.63 -13.01
CA GLY A 145 -6.62 23.04 -12.60
C GLY A 145 -5.26 23.55 -12.12
N GLY A 146 -4.23 22.72 -12.16
CA GLY A 146 -2.84 23.13 -11.99
C GLY A 146 -2.28 23.83 -13.22
N SER A 147 -1.13 24.53 -13.06
CA SER A 147 -0.43 25.18 -14.15
C SER A 147 0.64 24.25 -14.75
N PRO A 148 1.00 24.39 -16.05
CA PRO A 148 2.05 23.60 -16.68
C PRO A 148 3.40 23.67 -15.95
N GLU A 149 3.69 24.78 -15.28
CA GLU A 149 4.90 25.03 -14.52
C GLU A 149 4.98 24.15 -13.25
N ASP A 150 3.86 23.64 -12.78
CA ASP A 150 3.79 22.77 -11.59
C ASP A 150 4.71 21.55 -11.73
N LYS A 151 4.86 21.01 -12.93
CA LYS A 151 5.79 19.91 -13.21
C LYS A 151 7.22 20.24 -12.75
N GLN A 152 7.68 21.45 -13.05
CA GLN A 152 9.00 21.91 -12.64
C GLN A 152 9.03 22.28 -11.16
N TYR A 153 8.03 23.03 -10.69
CA TYR A 153 7.98 23.47 -9.30
C TYR A 153 7.84 22.31 -8.33
N TYR A 154 7.16 21.24 -8.72
CA TYR A 154 7.09 20.03 -7.92
C TYR A 154 8.48 19.39 -7.73
N SER A 155 9.27 19.29 -8.79
CA SER A 155 10.64 18.78 -8.67
C SER A 155 11.51 19.66 -7.77
N VAL A 156 11.43 20.98 -7.91
CA VAL A 156 12.16 21.93 -7.04
C VAL A 156 11.73 21.78 -5.59
N PHE A 157 10.44 21.66 -5.34
CA PHE A 157 9.89 21.45 -4.00
C PHE A 157 10.42 20.16 -3.36
N LEU A 158 10.45 19.05 -4.10
CA LEU A 158 10.98 17.78 -3.60
C LEU A 158 12.47 17.86 -3.27
N GLU A 159 13.27 18.51 -4.13
CA GLU A 159 14.70 18.74 -3.90
C GLU A 159 14.95 19.61 -2.65
N GLU A 160 14.20 20.71 -2.49
CA GLU A 160 14.27 21.59 -1.31
C GLU A 160 13.87 20.87 -0.03
N MET A 161 12.79 20.08 -0.06
CA MET A 161 12.33 19.32 1.10
C MET A 161 13.32 18.23 1.48
N ARG A 162 13.90 17.52 0.51
CA ARG A 162 14.94 16.52 0.74
C ARG A 162 16.12 17.12 1.47
N ALA A 163 16.63 18.26 0.97
CA ALA A 163 17.74 18.99 1.58
C ALA A 163 17.41 19.46 3.01
N ALA A 164 16.17 19.92 3.25
CA ALA A 164 15.73 20.34 4.57
C ALA A 164 15.67 19.16 5.55
N PHE A 165 15.17 18.00 5.15
CA PHE A 165 15.12 16.79 5.96
C PHE A 165 16.52 16.27 6.31
N GLU A 166 17.46 16.33 5.36
CA GLU A 166 18.86 15.97 5.61
C GLU A 166 19.54 16.92 6.58
N LYS A 167 19.29 18.23 6.44
CA LYS A 167 19.81 19.25 7.34
C LYS A 167 19.29 19.08 8.75
N GLU A 168 17.96 18.88 8.90
CA GLU A 168 17.33 18.67 10.20
C GLU A 168 17.87 17.42 10.89
N ALA A 169 18.01 16.30 10.17
CA ALA A 169 18.56 15.07 10.72
C ALA A 169 19.98 15.27 11.28
N LYS A 170 20.84 15.98 10.54
CA LYS A 170 22.20 16.31 11.01
C LYS A 170 22.20 17.23 12.23
N GLN A 171 21.31 18.23 12.27
CA GLN A 171 21.23 19.19 13.37
C GLN A 171 20.68 18.58 14.65
N THR A 172 19.73 17.65 14.53
CA THR A 172 19.05 17.04 15.68
C THR A 172 19.64 15.70 16.09
N ASN A 173 20.56 15.15 15.31
CA ASN A 173 21.08 13.78 15.44
C ASN A 173 19.95 12.72 15.48
N ARG A 174 18.89 12.94 14.69
CA ARG A 174 17.75 12.03 14.55
C ARG A 174 17.78 11.38 13.17
N ALA A 175 17.11 10.25 13.03
CA ALA A 175 16.90 9.65 11.72
C ALA A 175 16.21 10.65 10.77
N ARG A 176 16.68 10.72 9.50
CA ARG A 176 16.10 11.58 8.49
C ARG A 176 14.63 11.16 8.24
N LEU A 177 13.75 12.14 8.11
CA LEU A 177 12.37 11.91 7.71
C LEU A 177 12.31 11.30 6.31
N LEU A 178 11.45 10.32 6.12
CA LEU A 178 11.22 9.67 4.82
C LEU A 178 10.36 10.56 3.92
N MET A 179 10.54 10.38 2.61
CA MET A 179 9.75 11.04 1.59
C MET A 179 9.21 10.02 0.59
N SER A 180 7.90 9.97 0.43
CA SER A 180 7.25 9.21 -0.64
C SER A 180 6.26 10.08 -1.41
N ALA A 181 5.85 9.62 -2.57
CA ALA A 181 4.76 10.23 -3.31
C ALA A 181 3.91 9.13 -3.97
N ALA A 182 2.58 9.32 -3.95
CA ALA A 182 1.66 8.63 -4.82
C ALA A 182 1.69 9.31 -6.18
N VAL A 183 1.83 8.52 -7.26
CA VAL A 183 2.01 9.05 -8.61
C VAL A 183 1.14 8.30 -9.62
N SER A 184 0.79 9.00 -10.71
CA SER A 184 -0.05 8.46 -11.77
C SER A 184 0.55 7.25 -12.48
N ALA A 185 -0.31 6.32 -12.90
CA ALA A 185 0.00 5.23 -13.82
C ALA A 185 -0.39 5.53 -15.27
N GLY A 186 -1.18 6.58 -15.52
CA GLY A 186 -1.60 6.97 -16.86
C GLY A 186 -0.49 7.70 -17.62
N LYS A 187 -0.15 7.19 -18.81
CA LYS A 187 0.98 7.70 -19.62
C LYS A 187 0.94 9.22 -19.85
N ASP A 188 -0.19 9.76 -20.27
CA ASP A 188 -0.30 11.18 -20.60
C ASP A 188 -0.14 12.07 -19.35
N THR A 189 -0.65 11.61 -18.21
CA THR A 189 -0.46 12.28 -16.93
C THR A 189 0.99 12.18 -16.47
N ILE A 190 1.65 11.03 -16.65
CA ILE A 190 3.06 10.86 -16.31
C ILE A 190 3.89 11.87 -17.10
N ASP A 191 3.64 11.98 -18.41
CA ASP A 191 4.37 12.88 -19.30
C ASP A 191 4.16 14.35 -18.94
N SER A 192 2.95 14.74 -18.56
CA SER A 192 2.64 16.14 -18.23
C SER A 192 3.06 16.55 -16.81
N ALA A 193 3.04 15.61 -15.84
CA ALA A 193 3.16 15.92 -14.42
C ALA A 193 4.58 15.82 -13.86
N TYR A 194 5.45 14.92 -14.37
CA TYR A 194 6.66 14.54 -13.63
C TYR A 194 7.96 14.70 -14.40
N GLN A 195 9.02 15.15 -13.70
CA GLN A 195 10.41 15.05 -14.11
C GLN A 195 10.99 13.80 -13.41
N ILE A 196 10.77 12.62 -13.99
CA ILE A 196 10.99 11.32 -13.36
C ILE A 196 12.38 11.12 -12.75
N PRO A 197 13.51 11.48 -13.43
CA PRO A 197 14.84 11.32 -12.81
C PRO A 197 15.01 12.13 -11.52
N LYS A 198 14.40 13.32 -11.43
CA LYS A 198 14.44 14.17 -10.22
C LYS A 198 13.62 13.58 -9.08
N LEU A 199 12.43 13.04 -9.37
CA LEU A 199 11.64 12.31 -8.38
C LEU A 199 12.43 11.10 -7.85
N GLY A 200 13.08 10.34 -8.73
CA GLY A 200 13.91 9.19 -8.37
C GLY A 200 15.09 9.55 -7.48
N GLN A 201 15.66 10.77 -7.60
CA GLN A 201 16.71 11.26 -6.71
C GLN A 201 16.18 11.70 -5.34
N ALA A 202 15.07 12.44 -5.32
CA ALA A 202 14.55 13.07 -4.12
C ALA A 202 13.78 12.11 -3.21
N LEU A 203 12.96 11.22 -3.77
CA LEU A 203 12.07 10.33 -3.02
C LEU A 203 12.77 9.06 -2.54
N ASP A 204 12.31 8.52 -1.42
CA ASP A 204 12.70 7.20 -0.91
C ASP A 204 11.82 6.09 -1.52
N MET A 205 10.54 6.40 -1.79
CA MET A 205 9.55 5.52 -2.41
C MET A 205 8.71 6.29 -3.42
N ILE A 206 8.42 5.65 -4.55
CA ILE A 206 7.52 6.15 -5.59
C ILE A 206 6.37 5.16 -5.69
N ASN A 207 5.25 5.49 -5.04
CA ASN A 207 4.05 4.66 -5.00
C ASN A 207 3.26 4.87 -6.30
N VAL A 208 3.41 3.98 -7.27
CA VAL A 208 2.70 4.08 -8.54
C VAL A 208 1.29 3.55 -8.37
N MET A 209 0.27 4.38 -8.59
CA MET A 209 -1.15 4.05 -8.48
C MET A 209 -1.59 3.23 -9.69
N THR A 210 -1.15 1.97 -9.77
CA THR A 210 -1.43 1.02 -10.84
C THR A 210 -2.80 0.37 -10.68
N TYR A 211 -3.81 1.20 -10.53
CA TYR A 211 -5.23 0.87 -10.42
C TYR A 211 -6.07 2.02 -10.99
N ASP A 212 -7.39 1.89 -10.99
CA ASP A 212 -8.32 2.83 -11.62
C ASP A 212 -8.03 3.07 -13.10
N PHE A 213 -7.52 2.04 -13.79
CA PHE A 213 -7.29 2.12 -15.22
C PHE A 213 -8.61 2.23 -15.99
N HIS A 214 -9.68 1.58 -15.49
CA HIS A 214 -11.03 1.68 -15.99
C HIS A 214 -12.03 1.90 -14.87
N GLY A 215 -13.04 2.71 -15.12
CA GLY A 215 -14.11 3.02 -14.18
C GLY A 215 -15.34 3.59 -14.86
N SER A 216 -16.32 4.01 -14.08
CA SER A 216 -17.62 4.48 -14.60
C SER A 216 -17.55 5.77 -15.46
N TRP A 217 -16.39 6.38 -15.57
CA TRP A 217 -16.07 7.47 -16.50
C TRP A 217 -15.82 6.99 -17.93
N ASP A 218 -15.61 5.70 -18.15
CA ASP A 218 -15.47 5.08 -19.47
C ASP A 218 -16.85 4.74 -20.06
N PRO A 219 -16.96 4.55 -21.39
CA PRO A 219 -18.22 4.14 -22.02
C PRO A 219 -18.51 2.64 -21.91
N MET A 220 -17.58 1.84 -21.39
CA MET A 220 -17.61 0.39 -21.36
C MET A 220 -16.96 -0.18 -20.10
N THR A 221 -17.23 -1.46 -19.81
CA THR A 221 -16.58 -2.20 -18.73
C THR A 221 -15.09 -2.40 -19.01
N GLY A 222 -14.30 -2.36 -17.94
CA GLY A 222 -12.86 -2.62 -17.97
C GLY A 222 -12.35 -3.01 -16.60
N GLU A 223 -11.18 -3.64 -16.57
CA GLU A 223 -10.56 -4.09 -15.33
C GLU A 223 -9.98 -2.92 -14.53
N CYS A 224 -10.16 -2.91 -13.20
CA CYS A 224 -9.65 -1.87 -12.33
C CYS A 224 -8.10 -1.81 -12.36
N SER A 225 -7.44 -2.96 -12.34
CA SER A 225 -5.97 -3.06 -12.27
C SER A 225 -5.46 -4.27 -13.07
N PRO A 226 -5.62 -4.29 -14.41
CA PRO A 226 -5.13 -5.40 -15.22
C PRO A 226 -3.61 -5.47 -15.20
N LEU A 227 -3.04 -6.70 -15.11
CA LEU A 227 -1.58 -6.85 -15.13
C LEU A 227 -1.01 -6.54 -16.52
N PHE A 228 -1.65 -7.04 -17.56
CA PHE A 228 -1.25 -6.87 -18.97
C PHE A 228 -2.35 -6.26 -19.79
N ARG A 229 -2.00 -5.82 -21.01
CA ARG A 229 -2.93 -5.34 -22.00
C ARG A 229 -3.90 -6.45 -22.42
N GLY A 230 -5.20 -6.12 -22.47
CA GLY A 230 -6.24 -6.98 -23.03
C GLY A 230 -6.41 -6.84 -24.55
N PRO A 231 -7.06 -7.81 -25.21
CA PRO A 231 -7.35 -7.73 -26.65
C PRO A 231 -8.36 -6.61 -26.99
N GLU A 232 -9.20 -6.21 -26.04
CA GLU A 232 -10.19 -5.13 -26.19
C GLU A 232 -9.55 -3.74 -26.09
N ASP A 233 -8.33 -3.63 -25.50
CA ASP A 233 -7.66 -2.37 -25.29
C ASP A 233 -7.15 -1.78 -26.60
N GLN A 234 -7.80 -0.71 -27.06
CA GLN A 234 -7.48 -0.01 -28.30
C GLN A 234 -7.13 1.46 -28.03
N GLY A 235 -6.43 2.10 -28.97
CA GLY A 235 -6.06 3.51 -28.83
C GLY A 235 -5.22 3.76 -27.58
N GLY A 236 -5.61 4.71 -26.74
CA GLY A 236 -4.93 5.05 -25.48
C GLY A 236 -5.02 3.97 -24.40
N PHE A 237 -6.02 3.11 -24.44
CA PHE A 237 -6.22 2.04 -23.45
C PHE A 237 -5.12 0.97 -23.49
N ILE A 238 -4.36 0.86 -24.59
CA ILE A 238 -3.20 -0.05 -24.66
C ILE A 238 -2.16 0.20 -23.58
N TYR A 239 -2.16 1.40 -22.98
CA TYR A 239 -1.26 1.81 -21.90
C TYR A 239 -1.84 1.56 -20.50
N PHE A 240 -3.10 1.16 -20.39
CA PHE A 240 -3.83 1.06 -19.12
C PHE A 240 -3.67 -0.33 -18.50
N ASN A 241 -2.45 -0.62 -18.07
CA ASN A 241 -2.12 -1.85 -17.33
C ASN A 241 -0.86 -1.66 -16.46
N VAL A 242 -0.72 -2.53 -15.48
CA VAL A 242 0.36 -2.48 -14.48
C VAL A 242 1.73 -2.62 -15.14
N ASP A 243 1.89 -3.59 -16.04
CA ASP A 243 3.18 -3.88 -16.70
C ASP A 243 3.67 -2.66 -17.50
N TYR A 244 2.78 -2.06 -18.30
CA TYR A 244 3.14 -0.87 -19.07
C TYR A 244 3.54 0.30 -18.16
N ALA A 245 2.71 0.63 -17.18
CA ALA A 245 2.94 1.78 -16.30
C ALA A 245 4.28 1.68 -15.55
N MET A 246 4.56 0.52 -14.95
CA MET A 246 5.78 0.30 -14.19
C MET A 246 7.03 0.30 -15.08
N ASN A 247 6.97 -0.36 -16.25
CA ASN A 247 8.07 -0.33 -17.22
C ASN A 247 8.28 1.07 -17.78
N TYR A 248 7.22 1.86 -17.97
CA TYR A 248 7.32 3.25 -18.42
C TYR A 248 8.05 4.11 -17.40
N TRP A 249 7.64 4.10 -16.11
CA TRP A 249 8.36 4.79 -15.04
C TRP A 249 9.86 4.42 -14.98
N LYS A 250 10.16 3.13 -15.04
CA LYS A 250 11.53 2.61 -15.04
C LYS A 250 12.31 3.09 -16.26
N SER A 251 11.74 3.02 -17.45
CA SER A 251 12.40 3.43 -18.71
C SER A 251 12.68 4.93 -18.78
N GLN A 252 11.86 5.74 -18.10
CA GLN A 252 12.05 7.19 -18.01
C GLN A 252 13.04 7.60 -16.90
N GLY A 253 13.68 6.66 -16.21
CA GLY A 253 14.81 6.91 -15.31
C GLY A 253 14.48 6.82 -13.81
N ALA A 254 13.32 6.29 -13.42
CA ALA A 254 13.07 5.97 -12.02
C ALA A 254 13.88 4.71 -11.60
N PRO A 255 14.58 4.73 -10.45
CA PRO A 255 15.25 3.55 -9.91
C PRO A 255 14.22 2.46 -9.57
N ALA A 256 14.40 1.25 -10.11
CA ALA A 256 13.43 0.16 -9.95
C ALA A 256 13.16 -0.20 -8.48
N GLU A 257 14.21 -0.15 -7.65
CA GLU A 257 14.14 -0.42 -6.20
C GLU A 257 13.35 0.62 -5.40
N LYS A 258 13.04 1.78 -5.98
CA LYS A 258 12.19 2.81 -5.39
C LYS A 258 10.75 2.79 -5.93
N LEU A 259 10.50 2.07 -7.03
CA LEU A 259 9.18 1.91 -7.62
C LEU A 259 8.36 0.88 -6.84
N ILE A 260 7.25 1.33 -6.27
CA ILE A 260 6.35 0.51 -5.47
C ILE A 260 5.05 0.31 -6.25
N VAL A 261 4.71 -0.94 -6.53
CA VAL A 261 3.56 -1.31 -7.37
C VAL A 261 2.27 -1.16 -6.57
N GLY A 262 1.27 -0.45 -7.12
CA GLY A 262 -0.04 -0.26 -6.51
C GLY A 262 -0.94 -1.49 -6.64
N PHE A 263 -1.62 -1.84 -5.57
CA PHE A 263 -2.57 -2.95 -5.46
C PHE A 263 -3.88 -2.45 -4.84
N PRO A 264 -5.02 -2.51 -5.56
CA PRO A 264 -6.30 -2.14 -5.00
C PRO A 264 -6.90 -3.29 -4.19
N THR A 265 -7.47 -2.98 -3.02
CA THR A 265 -8.31 -3.90 -2.25
C THR A 265 -9.80 -3.60 -2.43
N TYR A 266 -10.14 -3.10 -3.61
CA TYR A 266 -11.48 -2.75 -4.09
C TYR A 266 -11.59 -3.07 -5.58
N GLY A 267 -12.77 -2.90 -6.14
CA GLY A 267 -13.00 -3.01 -7.57
C GLY A 267 -13.92 -1.91 -8.08
N ASN A 268 -13.71 -1.50 -9.34
CA ASN A 268 -14.56 -0.55 -10.03
C ASN A 268 -15.79 -1.24 -10.61
N THR A 269 -16.96 -0.64 -10.38
CA THR A 269 -18.25 -1.24 -10.69
C THR A 269 -19.02 -0.45 -11.73
N PHE A 270 -19.80 -1.20 -12.53
CA PHE A 270 -20.51 -0.66 -13.67
C PHE A 270 -21.95 -1.18 -13.68
N THR A 271 -22.86 -0.37 -14.20
CA THR A 271 -24.20 -0.82 -14.60
C THR A 271 -24.20 -1.09 -16.08
N LEU A 272 -24.36 -2.35 -16.47
CA LEU A 272 -24.43 -2.78 -17.88
C LEU A 272 -25.66 -2.19 -18.56
N ARG A 273 -25.51 -1.76 -19.81
CA ARG A 273 -26.64 -1.32 -20.63
C ARG A 273 -27.51 -2.51 -21.05
N ASN A 274 -26.88 -3.66 -21.30
CA ASN A 274 -27.55 -4.93 -21.61
C ASN A 274 -26.97 -6.03 -20.72
N PRO A 275 -27.75 -6.63 -19.80
CA PRO A 275 -27.26 -7.70 -18.93
C PRO A 275 -26.76 -8.96 -19.66
N ALA A 276 -27.18 -9.19 -20.92
CA ALA A 276 -26.71 -10.31 -21.72
C ALA A 276 -25.30 -10.08 -22.31
N ASP A 277 -24.85 -8.83 -22.37
CA ASP A 277 -23.51 -8.43 -22.79
C ASP A 277 -22.69 -8.04 -21.55
N HIS A 278 -21.97 -9.00 -20.98
CA HIS A 278 -21.29 -8.88 -19.70
C HIS A 278 -19.78 -9.17 -19.77
N GLY A 279 -19.19 -9.14 -20.97
CA GLY A 279 -17.74 -9.25 -21.16
C GLY A 279 -17.00 -7.95 -20.80
N VAL A 280 -15.66 -8.00 -20.85
CA VAL A 280 -14.84 -6.78 -20.87
C VAL A 280 -15.11 -6.04 -22.18
N GLY A 281 -15.23 -4.71 -22.11
CA GLY A 281 -15.62 -3.89 -23.26
C GLY A 281 -17.13 -3.77 -23.47
N ALA A 282 -17.97 -4.35 -22.63
CA ALA A 282 -19.43 -4.26 -22.73
C ALA A 282 -19.92 -2.83 -22.46
N PRO A 283 -20.88 -2.29 -23.25
CA PRO A 283 -21.41 -0.94 -23.06
C PRO A 283 -22.09 -0.77 -21.69
N ILE A 284 -21.82 0.34 -21.01
CA ILE A 284 -22.39 0.65 -19.71
C ILE A 284 -23.47 1.74 -19.78
N ALA A 285 -24.33 1.75 -18.77
CA ALA A 285 -25.30 2.82 -18.50
C ALA A 285 -24.77 3.84 -17.47
N GLY A 286 -23.72 3.49 -16.72
CA GLY A 286 -23.10 4.33 -15.72
C GLY A 286 -22.44 3.50 -14.61
N ALA A 287 -22.21 4.16 -13.48
CA ALA A 287 -21.64 3.57 -12.28
C ALA A 287 -22.48 2.41 -11.74
N GLY A 288 -21.84 1.44 -11.13
CA GLY A 288 -22.51 0.38 -10.38
C GLY A 288 -23.21 0.92 -9.14
N THR A 289 -24.16 0.14 -8.62
CA THR A 289 -24.92 0.50 -7.42
C THR A 289 -23.97 0.61 -6.21
N PRO A 290 -24.13 1.65 -5.35
CA PRO A 290 -23.35 1.79 -4.14
C PRO A 290 -23.36 0.55 -3.26
N GLY A 291 -22.20 0.20 -2.73
CA GLY A 291 -22.06 -0.88 -1.74
C GLY A 291 -22.80 -0.54 -0.43
N LYS A 292 -23.10 -1.58 0.31
CA LYS A 292 -23.81 -1.42 1.62
C LYS A 292 -22.97 -0.63 2.61
N TYR A 293 -21.66 -0.77 2.58
CA TYR A 293 -20.74 -0.24 3.58
C TYR A 293 -19.87 0.91 3.07
N THR A 294 -19.38 0.82 1.84
CA THR A 294 -18.66 1.93 1.20
C THR A 294 -19.60 3.07 0.83
N GLN A 295 -20.83 2.77 0.43
CA GLN A 295 -21.88 3.72 0.05
C GLN A 295 -21.48 4.63 -1.12
N GLU A 296 -20.50 4.21 -1.92
CA GLU A 296 -20.01 4.94 -3.08
C GLU A 296 -20.42 4.24 -4.38
N ALA A 297 -21.02 5.01 -5.31
CA ALA A 297 -21.40 4.48 -6.61
C ALA A 297 -20.15 4.31 -7.48
N GLY A 298 -20.04 3.14 -8.13
CA GLY A 298 -18.90 2.85 -9.01
C GLY A 298 -17.73 2.18 -8.31
N GLU A 299 -17.81 1.88 -7.01
CA GLU A 299 -16.79 1.20 -6.24
C GLU A 299 -17.39 0.17 -5.26
N LEU A 300 -16.71 -0.95 -5.07
CA LEU A 300 -16.98 -1.91 -3.99
C LEU A 300 -15.67 -2.31 -3.33
N ALA A 301 -15.61 -2.28 -2.00
CA ALA A 301 -14.52 -2.86 -1.24
C ALA A 301 -14.42 -4.37 -1.49
N TYR A 302 -13.24 -4.97 -1.35
CA TYR A 302 -13.07 -6.41 -1.56
C TYR A 302 -13.99 -7.25 -0.69
N PHE A 303 -14.21 -6.85 0.57
CA PHE A 303 -15.15 -7.55 1.44
C PHE A 303 -16.61 -7.46 0.94
N GLU A 304 -17.00 -6.39 0.24
CA GLU A 304 -18.34 -6.27 -0.39
C GLU A 304 -18.43 -7.13 -1.65
N ILE A 305 -17.35 -7.21 -2.44
CA ILE A 305 -17.27 -8.10 -3.61
C ILE A 305 -17.41 -9.56 -3.16
N CYS A 306 -16.82 -9.94 -2.02
CA CYS A 306 -17.05 -11.28 -1.44
C CYS A 306 -18.53 -11.53 -1.11
N GLY A 307 -19.25 -10.51 -0.64
CA GLY A 307 -20.70 -10.55 -0.45
C GLY A 307 -21.44 -10.73 -1.77
N PHE A 308 -21.09 -9.96 -2.78
CA PHE A 308 -21.66 -10.02 -4.13
C PHE A 308 -21.50 -11.42 -4.75
N LEU A 309 -20.35 -12.05 -4.59
CA LEU A 309 -20.09 -13.42 -5.04
C LEU A 309 -20.92 -14.44 -4.25
N LYS A 310 -21.03 -14.31 -2.93
CA LYS A 310 -21.89 -15.17 -2.09
C LYS A 310 -23.35 -15.06 -2.46
N ASP A 311 -23.79 -13.90 -2.90
CA ASP A 311 -25.15 -13.65 -3.36
C ASP A 311 -25.43 -14.20 -4.77
N GLY A 312 -24.46 -14.92 -5.36
CA GLY A 312 -24.63 -15.64 -6.63
C GLY A 312 -24.19 -14.87 -7.87
N ALA A 313 -23.27 -13.90 -7.74
CA ALA A 313 -22.59 -13.33 -8.89
C ALA A 313 -21.67 -14.38 -9.56
N THR A 314 -21.54 -14.30 -10.87
CA THR A 314 -20.66 -15.16 -11.66
C THR A 314 -19.28 -14.52 -11.74
N GLU A 315 -18.26 -15.21 -11.23
CA GLU A 315 -16.85 -14.82 -11.41
C GLU A 315 -16.28 -15.39 -12.69
N VAL A 316 -15.57 -14.55 -13.43
CA VAL A 316 -14.88 -14.94 -14.68
C VAL A 316 -13.42 -14.52 -14.57
N TRP A 317 -12.51 -15.45 -14.89
CA TRP A 317 -11.09 -15.15 -14.97
C TRP A 317 -10.71 -14.59 -16.35
N ASN A 318 -10.22 -13.37 -16.39
CA ASN A 318 -9.68 -12.75 -17.60
C ASN A 318 -8.22 -13.18 -17.79
N GLN A 319 -8.02 -14.21 -18.60
CA GLN A 319 -6.70 -14.82 -18.82
C GLN A 319 -5.70 -13.86 -19.49
N ALA A 320 -6.17 -12.93 -20.33
CA ALA A 320 -5.29 -12.00 -21.04
C ALA A 320 -4.69 -10.94 -20.08
N GLN A 321 -5.43 -10.56 -19.05
CA GLN A 321 -5.09 -9.49 -18.13
C GLN A 321 -4.72 -9.98 -16.72
N ASP A 322 -4.82 -11.30 -16.47
CA ASP A 322 -4.51 -11.99 -15.20
C ASP A 322 -5.26 -11.44 -13.97
N VAL A 323 -6.50 -11.05 -14.18
CA VAL A 323 -7.42 -10.55 -13.14
C VAL A 323 -8.83 -11.12 -13.32
N PRO A 324 -9.66 -11.17 -12.26
CA PRO A 324 -11.06 -11.56 -12.39
C PRO A 324 -11.97 -10.35 -12.57
N TYR A 325 -13.11 -10.59 -13.21
CA TYR A 325 -14.30 -9.76 -13.05
C TYR A 325 -15.49 -10.61 -12.59
N ALA A 326 -16.52 -9.96 -12.08
CA ALA A 326 -17.76 -10.65 -11.71
C ALA A 326 -18.98 -9.84 -12.14
N TYR A 327 -20.11 -10.57 -12.41
CA TYR A 327 -21.35 -9.92 -12.78
C TYR A 327 -22.57 -10.66 -12.24
N LYS A 328 -23.65 -9.91 -12.01
CA LYS A 328 -24.97 -10.43 -11.64
C LYS A 328 -26.05 -9.48 -12.14
N GLY A 329 -26.96 -9.97 -13.00
CA GLY A 329 -27.92 -9.08 -13.66
C GLY A 329 -27.20 -8.01 -14.47
N ASN A 330 -27.48 -6.74 -14.21
CA ASN A 330 -26.83 -5.60 -14.86
C ASN A 330 -25.65 -5.00 -14.05
N GLN A 331 -25.26 -5.61 -12.93
CA GLN A 331 -24.12 -5.15 -12.13
C GLN A 331 -22.86 -5.94 -12.50
N TRP A 332 -21.76 -5.22 -12.71
CA TRP A 332 -20.47 -5.76 -13.11
C TRP A 332 -19.36 -5.14 -12.26
N VAL A 333 -18.31 -5.88 -11.93
CA VAL A 333 -17.15 -5.40 -11.17
C VAL A 333 -15.87 -6.01 -11.73
N GLY A 334 -14.88 -5.15 -12.05
CA GLY A 334 -13.49 -5.53 -12.30
C GLY A 334 -12.69 -5.35 -11.01
N TYR A 335 -11.95 -6.38 -10.59
CA TYR A 335 -11.30 -6.38 -9.29
C TYR A 335 -10.10 -7.32 -9.23
N ASP A 336 -9.45 -7.36 -8.08
CA ASP A 336 -8.38 -8.30 -7.80
C ASP A 336 -8.82 -9.32 -6.73
N ASN A 337 -8.39 -10.57 -6.90
CA ASN A 337 -8.53 -11.61 -5.89
C ASN A 337 -7.16 -12.15 -5.45
N ARG A 338 -7.14 -13.15 -4.56
CA ARG A 338 -5.88 -13.74 -4.07
C ARG A 338 -5.00 -14.33 -5.19
N LYS A 339 -5.61 -14.83 -6.27
CA LYS A 339 -4.88 -15.39 -7.41
C LYS A 339 -4.18 -14.29 -8.21
N SER A 340 -4.88 -13.21 -8.55
CA SER A 340 -4.29 -12.08 -9.26
C SER A 340 -3.20 -11.38 -8.44
N PHE A 341 -3.42 -11.20 -7.12
CA PHE A 341 -2.40 -10.67 -6.22
C PHE A 341 -1.14 -11.54 -6.19
N GLN A 342 -1.30 -12.89 -6.18
CA GLN A 342 -0.16 -13.80 -6.22
C GLN A 342 0.62 -13.67 -7.54
N ILE A 343 -0.07 -13.61 -8.68
CA ILE A 343 0.55 -13.44 -10.00
C ILE A 343 1.29 -12.10 -10.05
N LYS A 344 0.66 -11.02 -9.60
CA LYS A 344 1.25 -9.68 -9.61
C LYS A 344 2.47 -9.58 -8.66
N VAL A 345 2.43 -10.17 -7.47
CA VAL A 345 3.58 -10.14 -6.54
C VAL A 345 4.75 -10.98 -7.06
N ASP A 346 4.47 -12.11 -7.72
CA ASP A 346 5.51 -12.91 -8.38
C ASP A 346 6.12 -12.15 -9.56
N TRP A 347 5.31 -11.42 -10.32
CA TRP A 347 5.76 -10.57 -11.43
C TRP A 347 6.63 -9.42 -10.92
N LEU A 348 6.20 -8.68 -9.89
CA LEU A 348 6.96 -7.55 -9.36
C LEU A 348 8.32 -7.98 -8.77
N THR A 349 8.38 -9.12 -8.09
CA THR A 349 9.63 -9.64 -7.52
C THR A 349 10.62 -10.06 -8.61
N LYS A 350 10.14 -10.70 -9.68
CA LYS A 350 10.95 -11.05 -10.87
C LYS A 350 11.45 -9.81 -11.61
N SER A 351 10.67 -8.73 -11.62
CA SER A 351 11.01 -7.46 -12.28
C SER A 351 11.94 -6.56 -11.44
N ASN A 352 12.26 -6.99 -10.20
CA ASN A 352 13.11 -6.27 -9.23
C ASN A 352 12.57 -4.88 -8.85
N TYR A 353 11.25 -4.72 -8.74
CA TYR A 353 10.65 -3.52 -8.17
C TYR A 353 10.80 -3.49 -6.65
N GLY A 354 10.70 -2.30 -6.04
CA GLY A 354 10.98 -2.09 -4.62
C GLY A 354 9.96 -2.70 -3.66
N GLY A 355 8.76 -3.03 -4.13
CA GLY A 355 7.72 -3.61 -3.29
C GLY A 355 6.31 -3.35 -3.78
N ALA A 356 5.36 -3.48 -2.87
CA ALA A 356 3.93 -3.28 -3.11
C ALA A 356 3.36 -2.16 -2.25
N MET A 357 2.40 -1.41 -2.79
CA MET A 357 1.59 -0.42 -2.10
C MET A 357 0.13 -0.83 -2.18
N VAL A 358 -0.60 -0.69 -1.10
CA VAL A 358 -2.02 -1.08 -0.99
C VAL A 358 -2.90 0.14 -0.77
N TRP A 359 -3.86 0.33 -1.65
CA TRP A 359 -5.00 1.22 -1.46
C TRP A 359 -6.27 0.37 -1.33
N THR A 360 -6.87 0.20 -0.14
CA THR A 360 -6.47 0.58 1.20
C THR A 360 -6.60 -0.59 2.17
N ILE A 361 -5.96 -0.51 3.34
CA ILE A 361 -5.96 -1.59 4.34
C ILE A 361 -7.37 -1.92 4.87
N ASP A 362 -8.23 -0.93 4.93
CA ASP A 362 -9.59 -0.99 5.47
C ASP A 362 -10.63 -1.54 4.46
N MET A 363 -10.27 -1.69 3.18
CA MET A 363 -11.12 -2.29 2.15
C MET A 363 -10.85 -3.77 1.89
N ASP A 364 -9.73 -4.32 2.39
CA ASP A 364 -9.56 -5.78 2.48
C ASP A 364 -10.47 -6.36 3.58
N ASP A 365 -10.72 -7.68 3.59
CA ASP A 365 -11.52 -8.31 4.66
C ASP A 365 -10.73 -8.39 5.98
N TYR A 366 -10.59 -7.24 6.66
CA TYR A 366 -9.85 -7.13 7.91
C TYR A 366 -10.51 -7.87 9.09
N LEU A 367 -11.82 -8.07 9.03
CA LEU A 367 -12.56 -8.87 10.01
C LEU A 367 -12.39 -10.38 9.76
N GLY A 368 -12.15 -10.78 8.50
CA GLY A 368 -12.06 -12.18 8.07
C GLY A 368 -13.41 -12.90 8.03
N THR A 369 -14.52 -12.15 8.09
CA THR A 369 -15.88 -12.70 8.17
C THR A 369 -16.67 -12.62 6.88
N PHE A 370 -16.23 -11.79 5.96
CA PHE A 370 -16.93 -11.58 4.68
C PHE A 370 -16.53 -12.60 3.62
N CYS A 371 -15.22 -12.85 3.45
CA CYS A 371 -14.70 -13.69 2.38
C CYS A 371 -14.50 -15.16 2.77
N ASN A 372 -14.54 -15.51 4.06
CA ASN A 372 -14.16 -16.83 4.60
C ASN A 372 -12.71 -17.23 4.26
N GLN A 373 -11.82 -16.24 4.15
CA GLN A 373 -10.42 -16.41 3.74
C GLN A 373 -9.42 -16.01 4.86
N GLY A 374 -9.94 -15.72 6.07
CA GLY A 374 -9.17 -15.15 7.17
C GLY A 374 -9.06 -13.62 7.06
N LYS A 375 -8.38 -13.00 8.03
CA LYS A 375 -8.17 -11.55 8.07
C LYS A 375 -7.16 -11.12 7.01
N TYR A 376 -7.44 -9.98 6.37
CA TYR A 376 -6.57 -9.37 5.35
C TYR A 376 -6.12 -10.36 4.27
N PRO A 377 -7.05 -11.05 3.58
CA PRO A 377 -6.70 -12.14 2.69
C PRO A 377 -5.84 -11.71 1.50
N LEU A 378 -6.03 -10.49 0.98
CA LEU A 378 -5.24 -9.95 -0.13
C LEU A 378 -3.87 -9.47 0.34
N ILE A 379 -3.81 -8.67 1.40
CA ILE A 379 -2.55 -8.11 1.91
C ILE A 379 -1.62 -9.23 2.41
N ASN A 380 -2.17 -10.30 2.99
CA ASN A 380 -1.37 -11.46 3.39
C ASN A 380 -0.75 -12.23 2.22
N VAL A 381 -1.34 -12.18 1.01
CA VAL A 381 -0.68 -12.71 -0.20
C VAL A 381 0.58 -11.89 -0.50
N LEU A 382 0.48 -10.56 -0.48
CA LEU A 382 1.64 -9.68 -0.71
C LEU A 382 2.73 -9.89 0.35
N LYS A 383 2.35 -9.92 1.63
CA LYS A 383 3.29 -10.13 2.73
C LYS A 383 4.08 -11.43 2.57
N LYS A 384 3.41 -12.52 2.16
CA LYS A 384 4.06 -13.82 1.91
C LYS A 384 4.91 -13.80 0.64
N GLY A 385 4.38 -13.25 -0.46
CA GLY A 385 5.09 -13.15 -1.74
C GLY A 385 6.38 -12.33 -1.65
N LEU A 386 6.36 -11.27 -0.85
CA LEU A 386 7.52 -10.43 -0.56
C LEU A 386 8.45 -11.00 0.53
N ASN A 387 8.17 -12.20 1.05
CA ASN A 387 8.95 -12.89 2.11
C ASN A 387 9.11 -12.09 3.41
N LEU A 388 8.20 -11.19 3.74
CA LEU A 388 8.29 -10.32 4.93
C LEU A 388 8.11 -11.09 6.25
N ASP A 389 7.50 -12.28 6.21
CA ASP A 389 7.38 -13.17 7.37
C ASP A 389 8.71 -13.83 7.80
N GLN A 390 9.72 -13.82 6.92
CA GLN A 390 10.98 -14.55 7.15
C GLN A 390 12.05 -13.73 7.89
N HIS A 391 11.88 -12.40 7.98
CA HIS A 391 12.86 -11.52 8.63
C HIS A 391 12.74 -11.47 10.17
N ASN A 392 12.00 -12.40 10.78
CA ASN A 392 12.08 -12.59 12.23
C ASN A 392 13.12 -13.69 12.55
N PRO A 393 14.36 -13.30 12.95
CA PRO A 393 15.43 -14.27 13.29
C PRO A 393 15.00 -15.24 14.41
N TRP A 394 14.08 -14.80 15.26
CA TRP A 394 13.53 -15.62 16.33
C TRP A 394 12.54 -16.66 15.81
N LYS A 395 11.75 -16.37 14.76
CA LYS A 395 10.91 -17.39 14.09
C LYS A 395 11.78 -18.47 13.45
N GLN A 396 12.92 -18.11 12.85
CA GLN A 396 13.87 -19.09 12.30
C GLN A 396 14.52 -19.90 13.41
N LEU A 397 14.96 -19.26 14.49
CA LEU A 397 15.54 -19.91 15.66
C LEU A 397 14.52 -20.85 16.32
N TRP A 398 13.25 -20.41 16.48
CA TRP A 398 12.16 -21.22 17.02
C TRP A 398 11.80 -22.40 16.09
N ARG A 399 11.75 -22.20 14.78
CA ARG A 399 11.58 -23.32 13.83
C ARG A 399 12.73 -24.32 13.90
N GLN A 400 13.97 -23.86 14.08
CA GLN A 400 15.13 -24.72 14.26
C GLN A 400 15.11 -25.45 15.60
N LEU A 401 14.78 -24.75 16.70
CA LEU A 401 14.62 -25.33 18.04
C LEU A 401 13.48 -26.34 18.07
N TRP A 402 12.33 -26.00 17.47
CA TRP A 402 11.18 -26.89 17.38
C TRP A 402 11.50 -28.16 16.59
N ARG A 403 12.18 -28.04 15.44
CA ARG A 403 12.66 -29.20 14.67
C ARG A 403 13.69 -30.03 15.43
N LYS A 404 14.54 -29.40 16.27
CA LYS A 404 15.47 -30.11 17.14
C LYS A 404 14.75 -30.84 18.29
N LEU A 405 13.73 -30.19 18.89
CA LEU A 405 12.89 -30.79 19.92
C LEU A 405 12.09 -31.98 19.37
N GLN A 406 11.47 -31.85 18.21
CA GLN A 406 10.78 -32.97 17.55
C GLN A 406 11.72 -34.16 17.21
N ARG A 407 12.95 -33.88 16.78
CA ARG A 407 13.96 -34.93 16.55
C ARG A 407 14.53 -35.54 17.85
N GLY A 408 14.54 -34.77 18.93
CA GLY A 408 14.95 -35.25 20.27
C GLY A 408 13.92 -36.13 20.96
N HIS A 409 12.63 -36.01 20.61
CA HIS A 409 11.56 -36.82 21.18
C HIS A 409 11.50 -38.26 20.66
N GLN A 410 12.23 -38.59 19.59
CA GLN A 410 12.34 -40.03 19.12
C GLN A 410 13.25 -40.90 19.96
N TRP A 411 13.91 -40.39 21.02
CA TRP A 411 14.85 -41.14 21.83
C TRP A 411 14.49 -41.37 23.30
N HIS A 412 13.30 -40.92 23.79
CA HIS A 412 12.93 -41.17 25.20
C HIS A 412 11.42 -41.37 25.41
N GLU A 413 10.88 -42.48 24.92
CA GLU A 413 9.56 -42.99 25.32
C GLU A 413 9.59 -43.86 26.59
N GLN A 414 10.62 -43.73 27.42
CA GLN A 414 10.68 -44.43 28.71
C GLN A 414 11.13 -43.50 29.83
N ARG A 415 10.33 -42.55 30.27
CA ARG A 415 10.27 -41.89 31.58
C ARG A 415 9.63 -40.52 31.49
N VAL A 416 8.34 -40.42 31.55
CA VAL A 416 7.69 -39.21 32.10
C VAL A 416 6.42 -39.58 32.84
N LEU A 417 6.56 -39.68 34.13
CA LEU A 417 5.47 -39.49 35.08
C LEU A 417 5.53 -38.05 35.58
N ARG A 418 4.35 -37.39 35.50
CA ARG A 418 3.94 -36.17 36.23
C ARG A 418 4.56 -34.85 35.79
N TRP A 419 3.79 -34.13 34.98
CA TRP A 419 3.46 -32.72 35.22
C TRP A 419 2.09 -32.44 34.65
N LYS A 420 1.12 -32.27 35.52
CA LYS A 420 -0.21 -31.67 35.25
C LYS A 420 -0.03 -30.19 35.50
N GLU A 421 -0.12 -29.37 34.46
CA GLU A 421 -0.24 -27.92 34.60
C GLU A 421 -1.48 -27.37 33.86
N PRO A 422 -2.12 -26.32 34.42
CA PRO A 422 -3.48 -25.95 34.05
C PRO A 422 -3.54 -25.05 32.80
N VAL A 423 -4.64 -25.17 32.09
CA VAL A 423 -5.01 -24.47 30.83
C VAL A 423 -4.90 -22.94 30.88
N LEU A 424 -4.81 -22.33 32.07
CA LEU A 424 -4.65 -20.87 32.25
C LEU A 424 -3.28 -20.31 31.79
N GLN A 425 -2.25 -21.12 31.71
CA GLN A 425 -0.93 -20.66 31.24
C GLN A 425 -0.85 -20.53 29.71
N LEU A 426 -1.65 -21.25 28.94
CA LEU A 426 -1.64 -21.17 27.47
C LEU A 426 -2.10 -19.81 26.94
N GLN A 427 -3.02 -19.13 27.63
CA GLN A 427 -3.51 -17.80 27.26
C GLN A 427 -2.45 -16.73 27.54
N GLN A 428 -1.79 -16.80 28.70
CA GLN A 428 -0.67 -15.91 29.05
C GLN A 428 0.55 -16.14 28.14
N TRP A 429 0.82 -17.38 27.75
CA TRP A 429 1.87 -17.69 26.77
C TRP A 429 1.53 -17.23 25.36
N ARG A 430 0.28 -17.24 24.95
CA ARG A 430 -0.16 -16.65 23.66
C ARG A 430 0.03 -15.13 23.67
N ASP A 431 -0.32 -14.44 24.74
CA ASP A 431 -0.11 -12.97 24.87
C ASP A 431 1.35 -12.60 25.00
N LEU A 432 2.17 -13.42 25.70
CA LEU A 432 3.62 -13.25 25.74
C LEU A 432 4.27 -13.55 24.38
N LEU A 433 3.82 -14.60 23.69
CA LEU A 433 4.28 -14.94 22.35
C LEU A 433 3.87 -13.88 21.32
N TRP A 434 2.68 -13.30 21.48
CA TRP A 434 2.23 -12.18 20.63
C TRP A 434 3.07 -10.93 20.86
N LYS A 435 3.33 -10.59 22.12
CA LYS A 435 4.26 -9.51 22.51
C LYS A 435 5.70 -9.79 22.04
N MET A 436 6.19 -11.02 22.13
CA MET A 436 7.53 -11.39 21.67
C MET A 436 7.66 -11.43 20.15
N CYS A 437 6.64 -11.74 19.37
CA CYS A 437 6.67 -11.65 17.91
C CYS A 437 6.81 -10.22 17.39
N CYS A 438 6.29 -9.25 18.13
CA CYS A 438 6.43 -7.82 17.81
C CYS A 438 7.61 -7.15 18.55
N TRP A 439 8.16 -7.77 19.61
CA TRP A 439 9.16 -7.15 20.49
C TRP A 439 10.62 -7.51 20.18
N ALA A 440 10.85 -8.40 19.23
CA ALA A 440 12.20 -8.78 18.80
C ALA A 440 12.77 -7.81 17.73
N GLY A 441 12.63 -6.53 17.95
CA GLY A 441 13.33 -5.47 17.26
C GLY A 441 14.53 -4.97 18.12
N LEU A 442 15.51 -5.84 18.37
CA LEU A 442 16.86 -5.49 18.78
C LEU A 442 17.84 -5.93 17.71
#